data_3d24cd7de7eb1c20862b6e1490095976
#
_entry.id   3d24cd7de7eb1c20862b6e1490095976
#
_cell.length_a   1.000
_cell.length_b   1.000
_cell.length_c   1.000
_cell.angle_alpha   90.00
_cell.angle_beta   90.00
_cell.angle_gamma   90.00
#
_symmetry.space_group_name_H-M   'P 1'
#
loop_
_entity.id
_entity.type
_entity.pdbx_description
1 polymer ?
#
loop_
_entity_poly.entity_id
_entity_poly.type
_entity_poly.pdbx_seq_one_letter_code
_entity_poly.pdbx_strand_id
1 'polypeptide(L)'
;MKNITVLVSGSGSNLQRIIDCIGNGEIQNAEINLVIADRECFALQRAENHSIKNILLKRGKDFSENLSNSIPENTDLIVLAGFLSILSKEFCENFKGKIINIHPALLPKFGGKGMWGNHVHEAVLNANEKESGATVHFVTQGIDEGEIILQKSFPISENETLETLAEKIHQIEHEIFPKAID
;
A
#
# COMPACT_ATOMS: atom_id res chain seq x y z
N MET A 1 19.60 -3.61 9.88
CA MET A 1 18.87 -3.63 8.60
C MET A 1 17.39 -3.67 8.95
N LYS A 2 16.57 -2.79 8.34
CA LYS A 2 15.12 -2.69 8.59
C LYS A 2 14.41 -3.86 7.88
N ASN A 3 13.67 -4.68 8.61
CA ASN A 3 12.94 -5.83 8.06
C ASN A 3 11.52 -5.39 7.69
N ILE A 4 11.15 -5.51 6.42
CA ILE A 4 9.88 -5.05 5.89
C ILE A 4 9.01 -6.25 5.50
N THR A 5 7.80 -6.33 6.04
CA THR A 5 6.77 -7.25 5.55
C THR A 5 5.79 -6.49 4.66
N VAL A 6 5.58 -6.95 3.42
CA VAL A 6 4.70 -6.29 2.45
C VAL A 6 3.42 -7.09 2.25
N LEU A 7 2.27 -6.43 2.42
CA LEU A 7 0.94 -7.01 2.19
C LEU A 7 0.39 -6.55 0.85
N VAL A 8 -0.13 -7.49 0.05
CA VAL A 8 -0.55 -7.25 -1.34
C VAL A 8 -1.85 -7.96 -1.69
N SER A 9 -2.59 -7.46 -2.71
CA SER A 9 -3.80 -8.11 -3.22
C SER A 9 -3.90 -8.14 -4.75
N GLY A 10 -2.96 -7.53 -5.48
CA GLY A 10 -3.11 -7.29 -6.92
C GLY A 10 -1.83 -7.46 -7.74
N SER A 11 -1.63 -6.57 -8.72
CA SER A 11 -0.51 -6.63 -9.67
C SER A 11 0.88 -6.51 -9.02
N GLY A 12 0.96 -5.88 -7.84
CA GLY A 12 2.21 -5.69 -7.12
C GLY A 12 3.14 -4.64 -7.74
N SER A 13 2.62 -3.62 -8.43
CA SER A 13 3.45 -2.54 -9.00
C SER A 13 4.21 -1.78 -7.91
N ASN A 14 3.56 -1.44 -6.80
CA ASN A 14 4.19 -0.82 -5.65
C ASN A 14 5.19 -1.76 -4.96
N LEU A 15 4.91 -3.06 -4.85
CA LEU A 15 5.88 -4.06 -4.37
C LEU A 15 7.12 -4.06 -5.25
N GLN A 16 6.97 -4.12 -6.58
CA GLN A 16 8.10 -4.08 -7.52
C GLN A 16 8.93 -2.81 -7.30
N ARG A 17 8.27 -1.65 -7.19
CA ARG A 17 8.99 -0.38 -6.96
C ARG A 17 9.81 -0.40 -5.67
N ILE A 18 9.26 -0.97 -4.58
CA ILE A 18 10.00 -1.13 -3.31
C ILE A 18 11.22 -2.04 -3.49
N ILE A 19 11.06 -3.18 -4.19
CA ILE A 19 12.15 -4.10 -4.50
C ILE A 19 13.26 -3.38 -5.27
N ASP A 20 12.90 -2.64 -6.32
CA ASP A 20 13.83 -1.91 -7.16
C ASP A 20 14.59 -0.83 -6.36
N CYS A 21 13.89 -0.11 -5.48
CA CYS A 21 14.47 0.94 -4.63
C CYS A 21 15.41 0.41 -3.55
N ILE A 22 15.13 -0.77 -3.01
CA ILE A 22 16.08 -1.46 -2.12
C ILE A 22 17.31 -1.90 -2.92
N GLY A 23 17.10 -2.49 -4.12
CA GLY A 23 18.17 -2.98 -4.96
C GLY A 23 19.13 -1.91 -5.49
N ASN A 24 18.63 -0.70 -5.75
CA ASN A 24 19.42 0.42 -6.25
C ASN A 24 19.93 1.38 -5.14
N GLY A 25 19.56 1.13 -3.87
CA GLY A 25 19.99 1.91 -2.72
C GLY A 25 19.21 3.20 -2.47
N GLU A 26 18.05 3.41 -3.12
CA GLU A 26 17.13 4.49 -2.78
C GLU A 26 16.49 4.29 -1.41
N ILE A 27 16.22 3.04 -1.02
CA ILE A 27 15.85 2.65 0.35
C ILE A 27 17.06 2.00 0.98
N GLN A 28 17.59 2.63 2.04
CA GLN A 28 18.85 2.19 2.64
C GLN A 28 18.62 1.27 3.83
N ASN A 29 19.56 0.34 4.04
CA ASN A 29 19.58 -0.56 5.18
C ASN A 29 18.24 -1.29 5.44
N ALA A 30 17.58 -1.72 4.37
CA ALA A 30 16.30 -2.42 4.44
C ALA A 30 16.31 -3.71 3.60
N GLU A 31 15.47 -4.66 3.99
CA GLU A 31 15.16 -5.84 3.21
C GLU A 31 13.68 -6.21 3.34
N ILE A 32 13.13 -6.85 2.32
CA ILE A 32 11.79 -7.45 2.41
C ILE A 32 11.96 -8.86 2.95
N ASN A 33 11.55 -9.08 4.19
CA ASN A 33 11.64 -10.38 4.85
C ASN A 33 10.48 -11.32 4.50
N LEU A 34 9.31 -10.75 4.11
CA LEU A 34 8.12 -11.53 3.74
C LEU A 34 7.16 -10.71 2.87
N VAL A 35 6.55 -11.35 1.87
CA VAL A 35 5.38 -10.86 1.14
C VAL A 35 4.18 -11.73 1.48
N ILE A 36 3.05 -11.12 1.87
CA ILE A 36 1.80 -11.82 2.16
C ILE A 36 0.73 -11.34 1.19
N ALA A 37 0.10 -12.27 0.47
CA ALA A 37 -1.06 -11.99 -0.35
C ALA A 37 -2.33 -12.56 0.28
N ASP A 38 -3.44 -11.82 0.22
CA ASP A 38 -4.75 -12.27 0.70
C ASP A 38 -5.55 -13.08 -0.35
N ARG A 39 -5.01 -13.18 -1.55
CA ARG A 39 -5.54 -13.91 -2.71
C ARG A 39 -4.46 -14.21 -3.73
N GLU A 40 -4.72 -15.15 -4.64
CA GLU A 40 -3.86 -15.36 -5.80
C GLU A 40 -3.73 -14.05 -6.58
N CYS A 41 -2.49 -13.61 -6.81
CA CYS A 41 -2.21 -12.36 -7.50
C CYS A 41 -0.80 -12.33 -8.06
N PHE A 42 -0.57 -11.46 -9.05
CA PHE A 42 0.73 -11.37 -9.73
C PHE A 42 1.87 -10.88 -8.83
N ALA A 43 1.54 -10.21 -7.73
CA ALA A 43 2.54 -9.79 -6.73
C ALA A 43 3.33 -10.97 -6.14
N LEU A 44 2.72 -12.16 -5.98
CA LEU A 44 3.42 -13.37 -5.53
C LEU A 44 4.51 -13.80 -6.53
N GLN A 45 4.19 -13.78 -7.84
CA GLN A 45 5.17 -14.08 -8.88
C GLN A 45 6.33 -13.09 -8.88
N ARG A 46 6.08 -11.79 -8.59
CA ARG A 46 7.15 -10.80 -8.44
C ARG A 46 8.07 -11.15 -7.29
N ALA A 47 7.51 -11.51 -6.13
CA ALA A 47 8.29 -11.92 -4.97
C ALA A 47 9.16 -13.17 -5.28
N GLU A 48 8.58 -14.17 -5.94
CA GLU A 48 9.32 -15.38 -6.38
C GLU A 48 10.46 -15.05 -7.32
N ASN A 49 10.23 -14.20 -8.33
CA ASN A 49 11.25 -13.79 -9.30
C ASN A 49 12.45 -13.09 -8.65
N HIS A 50 12.25 -12.48 -7.48
CA HIS A 50 13.29 -11.83 -6.69
C HIS A 50 13.77 -12.67 -5.50
N SER A 51 13.39 -13.95 -5.43
CA SER A 51 13.74 -14.87 -4.33
C SER A 51 13.31 -14.37 -2.93
N ILE A 52 12.24 -13.58 -2.88
CA ILE A 52 11.66 -13.09 -1.65
C ILE A 52 10.64 -14.12 -1.13
N LYS A 53 10.77 -14.48 0.16
CA LYS A 53 9.81 -15.37 0.82
C LYS A 53 8.41 -14.80 0.69
N ASN A 54 7.46 -15.63 0.26
CA ASN A 54 6.08 -15.19 0.12
C ASN A 54 5.09 -16.26 0.56
N ILE A 55 3.89 -15.85 0.96
CA ILE A 55 2.81 -16.73 1.34
C ILE A 55 1.48 -16.21 0.83
N LEU A 56 0.60 -17.15 0.45
CA LEU A 56 -0.80 -16.90 0.18
C LEU A 56 -1.61 -17.21 1.44
N LEU A 57 -2.22 -16.19 2.03
CA LEU A 57 -3.10 -16.31 3.17
C LEU A 57 -4.54 -16.01 2.74
N LYS A 58 -5.30 -17.04 2.39
CA LYS A 58 -6.67 -16.87 1.90
C LYS A 58 -7.58 -16.27 2.96
N ARG A 59 -8.45 -15.37 2.53
CA ARG A 59 -9.51 -14.79 3.39
C ARG A 59 -10.41 -15.87 3.95
N GLY A 60 -10.81 -15.70 5.19
CA GLY A 60 -11.68 -16.63 5.91
C GLY A 60 -11.93 -16.17 7.35
N LYS A 61 -12.58 -16.99 8.14
CA LYS A 61 -12.96 -16.68 9.53
C LYS A 61 -11.75 -16.33 10.40
N ASP A 62 -10.65 -17.07 10.23
CA ASP A 62 -9.45 -16.94 11.06
C ASP A 62 -8.36 -16.09 10.38
N PHE A 63 -8.73 -15.30 9.34
CA PHE A 63 -7.78 -14.55 8.54
C PHE A 63 -6.92 -13.59 9.37
N SER A 64 -7.56 -12.83 10.27
CA SER A 64 -6.85 -11.81 11.08
C SER A 64 -5.84 -12.44 12.05
N GLU A 65 -6.22 -13.55 12.67
CA GLU A 65 -5.34 -14.31 13.57
C GLU A 65 -4.17 -14.92 12.79
N ASN A 66 -4.46 -15.59 11.67
CA ASN A 66 -3.45 -16.18 10.80
C ASN A 66 -2.50 -15.11 10.24
N LEU A 67 -3.01 -13.93 9.89
CA LEU A 67 -2.18 -12.81 9.44
C LEU A 67 -1.23 -12.37 10.56
N SER A 68 -1.74 -12.17 11.78
CA SER A 68 -0.91 -11.79 12.93
C SER A 68 0.20 -12.80 13.21
N ASN A 69 -0.15 -14.09 13.19
CA ASN A 69 0.79 -15.19 13.44
C ASN A 69 1.82 -15.38 12.30
N SER A 70 1.54 -14.83 11.11
CA SER A 70 2.42 -14.93 9.94
C SER A 70 3.46 -13.82 9.88
N ILE A 71 3.25 -12.71 10.59
CA ILE A 71 4.23 -11.60 10.62
C ILE A 71 5.47 -12.06 11.39
N PRO A 72 6.67 -12.04 10.79
CA PRO A 72 7.90 -12.37 11.50
C PRO A 72 8.13 -11.45 12.71
N GLU A 73 8.59 -12.00 13.83
CA GLU A 73 8.85 -11.25 15.06
C GLU A 73 9.83 -10.09 14.87
N ASN A 74 10.78 -10.24 13.95
CA ASN A 74 11.79 -9.24 13.62
C ASN A 74 11.30 -8.21 12.58
N THR A 75 9.99 -8.16 12.27
CA THR A 75 9.45 -7.15 11.35
C THR A 75 9.45 -5.78 12.00
N ASP A 76 10.13 -4.82 11.36
CA ASP A 76 10.19 -3.42 11.80
C ASP A 76 9.07 -2.58 11.20
N LEU A 77 8.68 -2.89 9.95
CA LEU A 77 7.66 -2.15 9.21
C LEU A 77 6.76 -3.10 8.41
N ILE A 78 5.46 -2.88 8.48
CA ILE A 78 4.44 -3.53 7.64
C ILE A 78 3.96 -2.52 6.60
N VAL A 79 4.05 -2.88 5.34
CA VAL A 79 3.72 -2.00 4.21
C VAL A 79 2.52 -2.54 3.45
N LEU A 80 1.42 -1.78 3.41
CA LEU A 80 0.24 -2.13 2.61
C LEU A 80 0.43 -1.57 1.18
N ALA A 81 0.79 -2.44 0.25
CA ALA A 81 1.04 -2.10 -1.14
C ALA A 81 -0.12 -2.56 -2.05
N GLY A 82 -1.24 -1.89 -1.97
CA GLY A 82 -2.47 -2.28 -2.64
C GLY A 82 -3.11 -3.51 -1.98
N PHE A 83 -3.17 -3.54 -0.65
CA PHE A 83 -3.81 -4.58 0.13
C PHE A 83 -5.27 -4.24 0.38
N LEU A 84 -6.18 -5.12 -0.03
CA LEU A 84 -7.63 -4.86 -0.05
C LEU A 84 -8.42 -5.47 1.13
N SER A 85 -7.78 -6.30 1.97
CA SER A 85 -8.41 -6.78 3.19
C SER A 85 -8.34 -5.73 4.29
N ILE A 86 -9.46 -5.53 4.98
CA ILE A 86 -9.50 -4.66 6.16
C ILE A 86 -8.79 -5.37 7.30
N LEU A 87 -7.83 -4.71 7.91
CA LEU A 87 -7.14 -5.21 9.09
C LEU A 87 -8.03 -5.13 10.32
N SER A 88 -7.95 -6.12 11.20
CA SER A 88 -8.69 -6.08 12.46
C SER A 88 -8.13 -5.00 13.40
N LYS A 89 -8.99 -4.55 14.33
CA LYS A 89 -8.56 -3.59 15.37
C LYS A 89 -7.41 -4.15 16.19
N GLU A 90 -7.48 -5.41 16.55
CA GLU A 90 -6.44 -6.10 17.30
C GLU A 90 -5.10 -6.12 16.55
N PHE A 91 -5.12 -6.42 15.23
CA PHE A 91 -3.92 -6.35 14.40
C PHE A 91 -3.31 -4.93 14.39
N CYS A 92 -4.15 -3.91 14.19
CA CYS A 92 -3.69 -2.52 14.19
C CYS A 92 -3.10 -2.08 15.54
N GLU A 93 -3.66 -2.57 16.66
CA GLU A 93 -3.11 -2.30 18.01
C GLU A 93 -1.79 -3.03 18.25
N ASN A 94 -1.69 -4.31 17.88
CA ASN A 94 -0.47 -5.10 18.06
C ASN A 94 0.72 -4.54 17.27
N PHE A 95 0.46 -3.93 16.12
CA PHE A 95 1.48 -3.33 15.25
C PHE A 95 1.38 -1.80 15.16
N LYS A 96 0.86 -1.16 16.22
CA LYS A 96 0.69 0.31 16.27
C LYS A 96 2.00 1.04 15.97
N GLY A 97 1.93 2.00 15.03
CA GLY A 97 3.08 2.79 14.58
C GLY A 97 4.05 2.05 13.65
N LYS A 98 3.73 0.80 13.30
CA LYS A 98 4.54 -0.02 12.38
C LYS A 98 3.86 -0.36 11.06
N ILE A 99 2.65 0.14 10.81
CA ILE A 99 1.90 -0.16 9.58
C ILE A 99 1.73 1.14 8.80
N ILE A 100 2.13 1.12 7.54
CA ILE A 100 1.89 2.22 6.60
C ILE A 100 1.11 1.74 5.38
N ASN A 101 0.33 2.63 4.80
CA ASN A 101 -0.46 2.39 3.58
C ASN A 101 -0.22 3.49 2.57
N ILE A 102 -0.29 3.15 1.29
CA ILE A 102 -0.41 4.11 0.19
C ILE A 102 -1.87 4.16 -0.28
N HIS A 103 -2.46 5.36 -0.28
CA HIS A 103 -3.83 5.60 -0.72
C HIS A 103 -3.84 6.49 -1.96
N PRO A 104 -4.58 6.13 -3.03
CA PRO A 104 -4.51 6.82 -4.33
C PRO A 104 -5.36 8.09 -4.41
N ALA A 105 -5.40 8.87 -3.33
CA ALA A 105 -6.05 10.19 -3.27
C ALA A 105 -5.40 11.10 -2.22
N LEU A 106 -5.85 12.36 -2.20
CA LEU A 106 -5.45 13.35 -1.20
C LEU A 106 -6.34 13.22 0.05
N LEU A 107 -5.91 12.40 1.01
CA LEU A 107 -6.62 12.26 2.28
C LEU A 107 -6.73 13.61 3.02
N PRO A 108 -7.83 13.84 3.76
CA PRO A 108 -8.90 12.89 4.10
C PRO A 108 -10.00 12.74 3.03
N LYS A 109 -9.95 13.50 1.92
CA LYS A 109 -10.91 13.33 0.83
C LYS A 109 -10.72 11.97 0.17
N PHE A 110 -11.84 11.37 -0.26
CA PHE A 110 -11.86 10.09 -0.98
C PHE A 110 -11.16 8.94 -0.25
N GLY A 111 -11.12 8.98 1.09
CA GLY A 111 -10.73 7.89 1.97
C GLY A 111 -11.93 7.14 2.53
N GLY A 112 -11.67 6.04 3.27
CA GLY A 112 -12.67 5.30 3.99
C GLY A 112 -13.30 4.14 3.24
N LYS A 113 -14.39 3.60 3.79
CA LYS A 113 -15.03 2.38 3.29
C LYS A 113 -15.50 2.51 1.84
N GLY A 114 -15.04 1.59 1.00
CA GLY A 114 -15.39 1.54 -0.43
C GLY A 114 -14.45 2.33 -1.35
N MET A 115 -13.52 3.10 -0.80
CA MET A 115 -12.55 3.90 -1.55
C MET A 115 -11.26 3.11 -1.81
N TRP A 116 -11.23 2.36 -2.91
CA TRP A 116 -10.08 1.56 -3.36
C TRP A 116 -10.06 1.41 -4.88
N GLY A 117 -8.87 1.32 -5.46
CA GLY A 117 -8.68 1.13 -6.90
C GLY A 117 -9.39 2.20 -7.73
N ASN A 118 -10.07 1.79 -8.81
CA ASN A 118 -10.75 2.70 -9.72
C ASN A 118 -11.91 3.48 -9.07
N HIS A 119 -12.53 2.96 -8.00
CA HIS A 119 -13.61 3.69 -7.30
C HIS A 119 -13.15 5.04 -6.76
N VAL A 120 -11.89 5.13 -6.31
CA VAL A 120 -11.30 6.40 -5.86
C VAL A 120 -11.17 7.37 -7.03
N HIS A 121 -10.62 6.91 -8.15
CA HIS A 121 -10.40 7.74 -9.34
C HIS A 121 -11.72 8.23 -9.93
N GLU A 122 -12.74 7.35 -10.02
CA GLU A 122 -14.10 7.71 -10.43
C GLU A 122 -14.72 8.76 -9.49
N ALA A 123 -14.57 8.60 -8.19
CA ALA A 123 -15.08 9.55 -7.22
C ALA A 123 -14.43 10.94 -7.35
N VAL A 124 -13.11 10.99 -7.56
CA VAL A 124 -12.36 12.24 -7.78
C VAL A 124 -12.84 12.95 -9.05
N LEU A 125 -12.96 12.23 -10.17
CA LEU A 125 -13.44 12.80 -11.44
C LEU A 125 -14.89 13.27 -11.34
N ASN A 126 -15.78 12.46 -10.74
CA ASN A 126 -17.19 12.81 -10.55
C ASN A 126 -17.39 14.03 -9.63
N ALA A 127 -16.50 14.25 -8.69
CA ALA A 127 -16.50 15.43 -7.82
C ALA A 127 -15.97 16.69 -8.53
N ASN A 128 -15.50 16.58 -9.78
CA ASN A 128 -14.88 17.68 -10.54
C ASN A 128 -13.72 18.36 -9.76
N GLU A 129 -12.95 17.58 -9.02
CA GLU A 129 -11.77 18.09 -8.31
C GLU A 129 -10.75 18.67 -9.30
N LYS A 130 -10.02 19.68 -8.84
CA LYS A 130 -9.00 20.35 -9.67
C LYS A 130 -7.62 19.75 -9.51
N GLU A 131 -7.43 18.97 -8.46
CA GLU A 131 -6.19 18.23 -8.18
C GLU A 131 -6.48 16.84 -7.63
N SER A 132 -5.56 15.94 -7.85
CA SER A 132 -5.53 14.61 -7.25
C SER A 132 -4.10 14.28 -6.83
N GLY A 133 -3.87 13.08 -6.29
CA GLY A 133 -2.56 12.68 -5.83
C GLY A 133 -2.59 11.37 -5.08
N ALA A 134 -1.55 11.14 -4.28
CA ALA A 134 -1.48 9.99 -3.40
C ALA A 134 -1.00 10.39 -2.00
N THR A 135 -1.39 9.60 -1.02
CA THR A 135 -1.07 9.81 0.40
C THR A 135 -0.47 8.55 1.00
N VAL A 136 0.69 8.67 1.62
CA VAL A 136 1.22 7.64 2.52
C VAL A 136 0.87 8.04 3.94
N HIS A 137 0.28 7.12 4.69
CA HIS A 137 -0.19 7.38 6.05
C HIS A 137 0.03 6.16 6.96
N PHE A 138 0.08 6.38 8.26
CA PHE A 138 0.02 5.30 9.23
C PHE A 138 -1.37 4.66 9.23
N VAL A 139 -1.40 3.33 9.42
CA VAL A 139 -2.66 2.59 9.53
C VAL A 139 -3.06 2.50 11.00
N THR A 140 -4.32 2.83 11.27
CA THR A 140 -4.97 2.77 12.58
C THR A 140 -6.21 1.87 12.51
N GLN A 141 -7.02 1.86 13.55
CA GLN A 141 -8.30 1.13 13.56
C GLN A 141 -9.34 1.71 12.59
N GLY A 142 -9.24 3.01 12.27
CA GLY A 142 -10.06 3.68 11.26
C GLY A 142 -9.50 3.47 9.86
N ILE A 143 -10.38 3.40 8.86
CA ILE A 143 -9.97 3.20 7.46
C ILE A 143 -9.51 4.55 6.91
N ASP A 144 -8.23 4.63 6.50
CA ASP A 144 -7.59 5.82 5.93
C ASP A 144 -7.59 7.07 6.84
N GLU A 145 -7.67 6.87 8.17
CA GLU A 145 -7.76 7.95 9.18
C GLU A 145 -6.44 8.20 9.94
N GLY A 146 -5.38 7.46 9.64
CA GLY A 146 -4.10 7.61 10.32
C GLY A 146 -3.34 8.86 9.91
N GLU A 147 -2.35 9.23 10.72
CA GLU A 147 -1.48 10.38 10.46
C GLU A 147 -0.78 10.28 9.11
N ILE A 148 -0.79 11.39 8.35
CA ILE A 148 -0.16 11.47 7.03
C ILE A 148 1.36 11.59 7.21
N ILE A 149 2.10 10.72 6.51
CA ILE A 149 3.56 10.72 6.45
C ILE A 149 4.04 11.57 5.28
N LEU A 150 3.54 11.27 4.08
CA LEU A 150 3.81 12.01 2.86
C LEU A 150 2.55 12.12 2.00
N GLN A 151 2.39 13.25 1.36
CA GLN A 151 1.31 13.47 0.41
C GLN A 151 1.84 14.30 -0.76
N LYS A 152 1.46 13.94 -1.99
CA LYS A 152 1.82 14.68 -3.19
C LYS A 152 0.64 14.83 -4.12
N SER A 153 0.38 16.06 -4.57
CA SER A 153 -0.68 16.39 -5.52
C SER A 153 -0.16 16.71 -6.92
N PHE A 154 -1.07 16.66 -7.88
CA PHE A 154 -0.91 17.17 -9.24
C PHE A 154 -2.25 17.70 -9.78
N PRO A 155 -2.24 18.68 -10.73
CA PRO A 155 -3.46 19.21 -11.30
C PRO A 155 -4.13 18.21 -12.24
N ILE A 156 -5.46 18.10 -12.17
CA ILE A 156 -6.29 17.32 -13.09
C ILE A 156 -6.53 18.16 -14.35
N SER A 157 -6.29 17.57 -15.52
CA SER A 157 -6.51 18.21 -16.82
C SER A 157 -8.00 18.23 -17.16
N GLU A 158 -8.46 19.18 -17.99
CA GLU A 158 -9.87 19.25 -18.43
C GLU A 158 -10.36 17.99 -19.17
N ASN A 159 -9.44 17.29 -19.86
CA ASN A 159 -9.72 16.07 -20.60
C ASN A 159 -9.18 14.81 -19.89
N GLU A 160 -9.07 14.86 -18.56
CA GLU A 160 -8.58 13.72 -17.80
C GLU A 160 -9.54 12.54 -17.89
N THR A 161 -9.03 11.36 -18.19
CA THR A 161 -9.80 10.11 -18.18
C THR A 161 -9.45 9.30 -16.94
N LEU A 162 -10.24 8.26 -16.68
CA LEU A 162 -9.97 7.33 -15.58
C LEU A 162 -8.58 6.70 -15.72
N GLU A 163 -8.22 6.30 -16.94
CA GLU A 163 -6.95 5.65 -17.26
C GLU A 163 -5.77 6.60 -17.04
N THR A 164 -5.86 7.83 -17.60
CA THR A 164 -4.76 8.80 -17.47
C THR A 164 -4.59 9.28 -16.04
N LEU A 165 -5.69 9.42 -15.29
CA LEU A 165 -5.65 9.74 -13.87
C LEU A 165 -4.97 8.62 -13.07
N ALA A 166 -5.34 7.35 -13.31
CA ALA A 166 -4.75 6.20 -12.64
C ALA A 166 -3.24 6.09 -12.93
N GLU A 167 -2.80 6.32 -14.18
CA GLU A 167 -1.38 6.31 -14.55
C GLU A 167 -0.58 7.41 -13.81
N LYS A 168 -1.11 8.63 -13.73
CA LYS A 168 -0.45 9.73 -13.01
C LYS A 168 -0.37 9.44 -11.51
N ILE A 169 -1.44 8.90 -10.92
CA ILE A 169 -1.44 8.51 -9.51
C ILE A 169 -0.39 7.43 -9.26
N HIS A 170 -0.30 6.41 -10.11
CA HIS A 170 0.74 5.38 -10.01
C HIS A 170 2.16 5.96 -10.04
N GLN A 171 2.42 6.97 -10.89
CA GLN A 171 3.72 7.64 -10.92
C GLN A 171 4.01 8.34 -9.59
N ILE A 172 3.02 9.03 -9.01
CA ILE A 172 3.14 9.68 -7.70
C ILE A 172 3.36 8.64 -6.59
N GLU A 173 2.60 7.54 -6.58
CA GLU A 173 2.79 6.45 -5.61
C GLU A 173 4.23 5.93 -5.67
N HIS A 174 4.75 5.63 -6.86
CA HIS A 174 6.11 5.15 -7.08
C HIS A 174 7.20 6.16 -6.68
N GLU A 175 6.86 7.45 -6.61
CA GLU A 175 7.79 8.48 -6.14
C GLU A 175 7.79 8.60 -4.61
N ILE A 176 6.59 8.66 -3.99
CA ILE A 176 6.50 8.99 -2.56
C ILE A 176 6.58 7.79 -1.64
N PHE A 177 6.14 6.60 -2.10
CA PHE A 177 6.10 5.41 -1.24
C PHE A 177 7.50 4.97 -0.79
N PRO A 178 8.50 4.83 -1.67
CA PRO A 178 9.87 4.53 -1.24
C PRO A 178 10.44 5.54 -0.24
N LYS A 179 10.18 6.83 -0.44
CA LYS A 179 10.64 7.91 0.46
C LYS A 179 10.02 7.83 1.86
N ALA A 180 8.80 7.30 1.96
CA ALA A 180 8.13 7.12 3.25
C ALA A 180 8.58 5.84 3.97
N ILE A 181 9.19 4.89 3.25
CA ILE A 181 9.73 3.64 3.78
C ILE A 181 11.16 3.85 4.31
N ASP A 182 11.97 4.68 3.65
CA ASP A 182 13.35 5.00 4.04
C ASP A 182 13.40 5.79 5.36
#